data_3144b171d8f1b530ce06278a8babd1de
#
_entry.id   3144b171d8f1b530ce06278a8babd1de
#
_cell.length_a   1.000
_cell.length_b   1.000
_cell.length_c   1.000
_cell.angle_alpha   90.00
_cell.angle_beta   90.00
_cell.angle_gamma   90.00
#
_symmetry.space_group_name_H-M   'P 1'
#
loop_
_entity.id
_entity.type
_entity.pdbx_description
1 polymer ?
#
loop_
_entity_poly.entity_id
_entity_poly.type
_entity_poly.pdbx_seq_one_letter_code
_entity_poly.pdbx_strand_id
1 'polypeptide(L)'
;MLIDYKNVNVYQETLEVLRKVNLQIDKGEFVYIIGKVGSGKSSLLKTMYGELDIKEGEASVLGFNLKKMRKKRLPKLRKKLGIIFQDFQLLTDRTVEANLRFVLQATGWKNKHDIRMRIEEVLDMVEMSTKGYKYPNELSGGEQQRISIARAILNNPDIILADEPTGNLDVETGNKICELLHKICEKGSTVVMVTHNIRLLDLYPGRVFQCLDHDFSEITRTTSSVKTPVINEEDEDTEIEDNEEPKGDSKEDITNDSTVVEEPEIADKKNDVKEDEEETLNKVSDENTPEKNEIQEDEESDSFSEDLIDEDEEDSVEVCDEEDENSSLEDKVEKLLK
;
A
#
# COMPACT_ATOMS: atom_id res chain seq x y z
N MET A 1 -16.03 -0.86 18.47
CA MET A 1 -16.11 -0.23 17.13
C MET A 1 -14.80 0.48 16.86
N LEU A 2 -14.14 0.17 15.73
CA LEU A 2 -12.85 0.77 15.37
C LEU A 2 -12.99 1.88 14.33
N ILE A 3 -13.97 1.77 13.43
CA ILE A 3 -14.31 2.79 12.43
C ILE A 3 -15.81 3.11 12.59
N ASP A 4 -16.15 4.40 12.69
CA ASP A 4 -17.53 4.87 12.78
C ASP A 4 -17.71 6.14 11.95
N TYR A 5 -18.43 6.01 10.83
CA TYR A 5 -18.78 7.10 9.92
C TYR A 5 -20.29 7.27 9.89
N LYS A 6 -20.74 8.52 10.07
CA LYS A 6 -22.15 8.89 10.06
C LYS A 6 -22.39 10.06 9.12
N ASN A 7 -23.14 9.80 8.05
CA ASN A 7 -23.50 10.78 7.04
C ASN A 7 -22.29 11.59 6.52
N VAL A 8 -21.17 10.91 6.26
CA VAL A 8 -19.94 11.55 5.78
C VAL A 8 -19.98 11.74 4.27
N ASN A 9 -19.72 12.95 3.80
CA ASN A 9 -19.44 13.21 2.39
C ASN A 9 -17.92 13.17 2.17
N VAL A 10 -17.50 12.44 1.15
CA VAL A 10 -16.09 12.30 0.77
C VAL A 10 -15.80 13.18 -0.43
N TYR A 11 -14.78 14.02 -0.32
CA TYR A 11 -14.36 14.96 -1.36
C TYR A 11 -12.94 14.62 -1.84
N GLN A 12 -12.74 14.72 -3.14
CA GLN A 12 -11.42 14.82 -3.74
C GLN A 12 -11.26 16.24 -4.25
N GLU A 13 -10.45 17.04 -3.57
CA GLU A 13 -10.37 18.49 -3.74
C GLU A 13 -11.73 19.17 -3.55
N THR A 14 -12.39 19.55 -4.66
CA THR A 14 -13.73 20.16 -4.66
C THR A 14 -14.84 19.21 -5.14
N LEU A 15 -14.46 18.08 -5.75
CA LEU A 15 -15.40 17.10 -6.28
C LEU A 15 -15.91 16.20 -5.16
N GLU A 16 -17.22 16.13 -4.97
CA GLU A 16 -17.89 15.17 -4.10
C GLU A 16 -17.90 13.80 -4.79
N VAL A 17 -17.18 12.83 -4.23
CA VAL A 17 -17.04 11.48 -4.81
C VAL A 17 -17.95 10.45 -4.14
N LEU A 18 -18.28 10.61 -2.84
CA LEU A 18 -19.25 9.79 -2.14
C LEU A 18 -20.11 10.64 -1.21
N ARG A 19 -21.38 10.27 -1.07
CA ARG A 19 -22.39 10.99 -0.29
C ARG A 19 -22.89 10.14 0.88
N LYS A 20 -23.12 10.80 2.02
CA LYS A 20 -23.80 10.21 3.18
C LYS A 20 -23.29 8.82 3.56
N VAL A 21 -21.97 8.64 3.50
CA VAL A 21 -21.32 7.38 3.88
C VAL A 21 -21.64 7.06 5.33
N ASN A 22 -22.25 5.90 5.56
CA ASN A 22 -22.47 5.31 6.88
C ASN A 22 -21.72 3.99 6.93
N LEU A 23 -20.72 3.88 7.81
CA LEU A 23 -19.84 2.73 7.89
C LEU A 23 -19.46 2.47 9.34
N GLN A 24 -19.72 1.26 9.80
CA GLN A 24 -19.33 0.81 11.14
C GLN A 24 -18.55 -0.50 11.01
N ILE A 25 -17.34 -0.50 11.56
CA ILE A 25 -16.44 -1.67 11.54
C ILE A 25 -15.96 -1.93 12.96
N ASP A 26 -16.12 -3.19 13.38
CA ASP A 26 -15.65 -3.68 14.67
C ASP A 26 -14.26 -4.37 14.55
N LYS A 27 -13.71 -4.75 15.69
CA LYS A 27 -12.40 -5.41 15.74
C LYS A 27 -12.48 -6.82 15.16
N GLY A 28 -11.49 -7.19 14.34
CA GLY A 28 -11.37 -8.53 13.77
C GLY A 28 -12.25 -8.79 12.56
N GLU A 29 -12.88 -7.76 12.00
CA GLU A 29 -13.66 -7.89 10.77
C GLU A 29 -12.76 -7.81 9.53
N PHE A 30 -13.10 -8.60 8.50
CA PHE A 30 -12.59 -8.43 7.15
C PHE A 30 -13.67 -7.76 6.30
N VAL A 31 -13.38 -6.56 5.80
CA VAL A 31 -14.34 -5.72 5.06
C VAL A 31 -13.81 -5.43 3.66
N TYR A 32 -14.63 -5.68 2.68
CA TYR A 32 -14.40 -5.30 1.29
C TYR A 32 -15.14 -4.02 0.93
N ILE A 33 -14.49 -3.12 0.23
CA ILE A 33 -15.10 -1.96 -0.42
C ILE A 33 -14.91 -2.13 -1.91
N ILE A 34 -16.00 -2.40 -2.63
CA ILE A 34 -16.00 -2.68 -4.08
C ILE A 34 -16.64 -1.55 -4.88
N GLY A 35 -16.35 -1.51 -6.17
CA GLY A 35 -16.94 -0.55 -7.11
C GLY A 35 -16.04 -0.32 -8.32
N LYS A 36 -16.58 0.36 -9.34
CA LYS A 36 -15.82 0.70 -10.56
C LYS A 36 -14.59 1.56 -10.25
N VAL A 37 -13.62 1.59 -11.16
CA VAL A 37 -12.51 2.54 -11.10
C VAL A 37 -13.07 3.96 -11.08
N GLY A 38 -12.54 4.83 -10.21
CA GLY A 38 -13.04 6.21 -10.06
C GLY A 38 -14.27 6.37 -9.16
N SER A 39 -14.86 5.32 -8.59
CA SER A 39 -16.07 5.42 -7.74
C SER A 39 -15.84 5.96 -6.31
N GLY A 40 -14.63 6.44 -5.99
CA GLY A 40 -14.33 7.06 -4.68
C GLY A 40 -13.81 6.11 -3.60
N LYS A 41 -13.57 4.82 -3.89
CA LYS A 41 -13.07 3.82 -2.92
C LYS A 41 -11.77 4.24 -2.25
N SER A 42 -10.75 4.55 -3.05
CA SER A 42 -9.44 5.01 -2.54
C SER A 42 -9.57 6.35 -1.80
N SER A 43 -10.47 7.24 -2.25
CA SER A 43 -10.72 8.51 -1.55
C SER A 43 -11.35 8.27 -0.17
N LEU A 44 -12.28 7.32 -0.04
CA LEU A 44 -12.81 6.91 1.25
C LEU A 44 -11.72 6.35 2.16
N LEU A 45 -10.87 5.45 1.63
CA LEU A 45 -9.75 4.90 2.39
C LEU A 45 -8.78 6.00 2.86
N LYS A 46 -8.50 7.00 2.02
CA LYS A 46 -7.65 8.15 2.32
C LYS A 46 -8.18 9.02 3.45
N THR A 47 -9.50 9.09 3.63
CA THR A 47 -10.07 9.77 4.79
C THR A 47 -9.75 9.04 6.10
N MET A 48 -9.69 7.68 6.10
CA MET A 48 -9.49 6.89 7.31
C MET A 48 -8.11 7.09 7.95
N TYR A 49 -7.08 7.40 7.14
CA TYR A 49 -5.74 7.72 7.66
C TYR A 49 -5.38 9.21 7.57
N GLY A 50 -6.40 10.06 7.33
CA GLY A 50 -6.27 11.52 7.38
C GLY A 50 -5.39 12.10 6.28
N GLU A 51 -5.42 11.56 5.07
CA GLU A 51 -4.86 12.19 3.86
C GLU A 51 -5.89 13.15 3.26
N LEU A 52 -7.18 12.77 3.27
CA LEU A 52 -8.29 13.63 2.90
C LEU A 52 -9.07 14.04 4.13
N ASP A 53 -9.39 15.32 4.22
CA ASP A 53 -10.12 15.91 5.34
C ASP A 53 -11.62 15.58 5.28
N ILE A 54 -12.23 15.37 6.44
CA ILE A 54 -13.69 15.26 6.59
C ILE A 54 -14.28 16.65 6.74
N LYS A 55 -15.07 17.08 5.75
CA LYS A 55 -15.76 18.38 5.76
C LYS A 55 -17.16 18.28 6.38
N GLU A 56 -17.89 17.20 6.09
CA GLU A 56 -19.29 16.98 6.48
C GLU A 56 -19.46 15.61 7.10
N GLY A 57 -20.49 15.48 7.96
CA GLY A 57 -20.75 14.28 8.75
C GLY A 57 -19.85 14.14 9.97
N GLU A 58 -19.85 12.97 10.55
CA GLU A 58 -19.03 12.58 11.69
C GLU A 58 -18.22 11.35 11.33
N ALA A 59 -16.93 11.38 11.63
CA ALA A 59 -16.03 10.26 11.35
C ALA A 59 -15.04 10.06 12.48
N SER A 60 -14.94 8.82 12.96
CA SER A 60 -13.91 8.42 13.92
C SER A 60 -13.21 7.14 13.49
N VAL A 61 -11.91 7.07 13.74
CA VAL A 61 -11.07 5.88 13.51
C VAL A 61 -10.20 5.69 14.74
N LEU A 62 -10.28 4.51 15.37
CA LEU A 62 -9.57 4.18 16.61
C LEU A 62 -9.79 5.21 17.74
N GLY A 63 -11.00 5.79 17.83
CA GLY A 63 -11.35 6.84 18.77
C GLY A 63 -10.85 8.24 18.41
N PHE A 64 -10.14 8.41 17.30
CA PHE A 64 -9.75 9.72 16.81
C PHE A 64 -10.87 10.34 15.97
N ASN A 65 -11.39 11.49 16.40
CA ASN A 65 -12.35 12.25 15.60
C ASN A 65 -11.63 12.91 14.42
N LEU A 66 -11.88 12.44 13.19
CA LEU A 66 -11.16 12.89 12.00
C LEU A 66 -11.49 14.33 11.61
N LYS A 67 -12.75 14.76 11.80
CA LYS A 67 -13.17 16.13 11.46
C LYS A 67 -12.50 17.21 12.32
N LYS A 68 -12.18 16.88 13.57
CA LYS A 68 -11.56 17.81 14.52
C LYS A 68 -10.06 17.53 14.73
N MET A 69 -9.47 16.62 13.94
CA MET A 69 -8.10 16.19 14.14
C MET A 69 -7.09 17.28 13.77
N ARG A 70 -6.22 17.62 14.73
CA ARG A 70 -5.07 18.50 14.46
C ARG A 70 -3.98 17.72 13.71
N LYS A 71 -3.30 18.34 12.74
CA LYS A 71 -2.23 17.70 11.95
C LYS A 71 -1.14 17.03 12.81
N LYS A 72 -0.78 17.62 13.95
CA LYS A 72 0.19 17.04 14.89
C LYS A 72 -0.26 15.71 15.53
N ARG A 73 -1.54 15.36 15.51
CA ARG A 73 -2.06 14.08 16.03
C ARG A 73 -2.12 12.98 14.97
N LEU A 74 -2.02 13.31 13.67
CA LEU A 74 -2.01 12.34 12.57
C LEU A 74 -0.94 11.24 12.70
N PRO A 75 0.30 11.53 13.10
CA PRO A 75 1.30 10.48 13.29
C PRO A 75 0.90 9.45 14.36
N LYS A 76 0.20 9.88 15.42
CA LYS A 76 -0.30 8.98 16.48
C LYS A 76 -1.39 8.03 15.94
N LEU A 77 -2.28 8.50 15.07
CA LEU A 77 -3.25 7.66 14.37
C LEU A 77 -2.55 6.70 13.41
N ARG A 78 -1.71 7.23 12.51
CA ARG A 78 -1.04 6.44 11.46
C ARG A 78 -0.12 5.35 12.02
N LYS A 79 0.47 5.54 13.20
CA LYS A 79 1.25 4.50 13.90
C LYS A 79 0.42 3.26 14.25
N LYS A 80 -0.91 3.43 14.47
CA LYS A 80 -1.84 2.33 14.81
C LYS A 80 -2.48 1.70 13.57
N LEU A 81 -2.20 2.23 12.38
CA LEU A 81 -2.71 1.75 11.10
C LEU A 81 -1.61 1.08 10.30
N GLY A 82 -1.93 -0.03 9.66
CA GLY A 82 -1.14 -0.57 8.56
C GLY A 82 -1.71 -0.08 7.24
N ILE A 83 -0.89 0.51 6.37
CA ILE A 83 -1.37 0.99 5.07
C ILE A 83 -0.63 0.24 3.97
N ILE A 84 -1.40 -0.39 3.08
CA ILE A 84 -0.92 -1.11 1.91
C ILE A 84 -1.40 -0.34 0.69
N PHE A 85 -0.45 0.18 -0.09
CA PHE A 85 -0.71 0.98 -1.29
C PHE A 85 -0.72 0.13 -2.55
N GLN A 86 -1.44 0.57 -3.58
CA GLN A 86 -1.55 -0.11 -4.87
C GLN A 86 -0.19 -0.24 -5.58
N ASP A 87 0.68 0.75 -5.46
CA ASP A 87 1.99 0.87 -6.11
C ASP A 87 3.16 0.51 -5.18
N PHE A 88 2.92 -0.30 -4.16
CA PHE A 88 3.86 -0.77 -3.13
C PHE A 88 4.49 0.35 -2.28
N GLN A 89 4.89 1.47 -2.88
CA GLN A 89 5.57 2.62 -2.26
C GLN A 89 6.77 2.21 -1.38
N LEU A 90 7.61 1.33 -1.89
CA LEU A 90 8.87 0.96 -1.26
C LEU A 90 9.97 1.96 -1.65
N LEU A 91 10.87 2.25 -0.71
CA LEU A 91 12.04 3.09 -0.97
C LEU A 91 13.03 2.30 -1.81
N THR A 92 13.24 2.69 -3.07
CA THR A 92 14.04 1.95 -4.05
C THR A 92 15.54 2.12 -3.86
N ASP A 93 15.96 3.15 -3.12
CA ASP A 93 17.35 3.45 -2.74
C ASP A 93 17.86 2.59 -1.56
N ARG A 94 17.02 1.71 -1.00
CA ARG A 94 17.29 0.95 0.22
C ARG A 94 16.90 -0.51 0.06
N THR A 95 17.60 -1.37 0.82
CA THR A 95 17.24 -2.79 0.92
C THR A 95 15.89 -2.97 1.61
N VAL A 96 15.30 -4.16 1.49
CA VAL A 96 14.07 -4.56 2.20
C VAL A 96 14.21 -4.33 3.71
N GLU A 97 15.29 -4.82 4.31
CA GLU A 97 15.54 -4.65 5.74
C GLU A 97 15.62 -3.17 6.14
N ALA A 98 16.32 -2.36 5.34
CA ALA A 98 16.45 -0.92 5.59
C ALA A 98 15.11 -0.17 5.43
N ASN A 99 14.24 -0.59 4.50
CA ASN A 99 12.87 -0.08 4.38
C ASN A 99 12.06 -0.33 5.68
N LEU A 100 12.11 -1.56 6.20
CA LEU A 100 11.37 -1.94 7.40
C LEU A 100 11.95 -1.26 8.65
N ARG A 101 13.27 -1.23 8.77
CA ARG A 101 13.99 -0.55 9.87
C ARG A 101 13.64 0.94 9.92
N PHE A 102 13.59 1.60 8.78
CA PHE A 102 13.23 3.02 8.69
C PHE A 102 11.86 3.31 9.32
N VAL A 103 10.85 2.47 9.04
CA VAL A 103 9.50 2.63 9.60
C VAL A 103 9.51 2.43 11.12
N LEU A 104 10.20 1.41 11.64
CA LEU A 104 10.28 1.18 13.09
C LEU A 104 10.95 2.35 13.80
N GLN A 105 12.06 2.87 13.27
CA GLN A 105 12.74 4.03 13.82
C GLN A 105 11.87 5.28 13.78
N ALA A 106 11.20 5.56 12.65
CA ALA A 106 10.27 6.68 12.50
C ALA A 106 9.06 6.60 13.45
N THR A 107 8.69 5.39 13.88
CA THR A 107 7.61 5.16 14.84
C THR A 107 8.08 5.06 16.30
N GLY A 108 9.37 5.35 16.55
CA GLY A 108 9.93 5.53 17.90
C GLY A 108 10.60 4.30 18.50
N TRP A 109 10.87 3.26 17.73
CA TRP A 109 11.68 2.13 18.21
C TRP A 109 13.15 2.54 18.28
N LYS A 110 13.79 2.31 19.43
CA LYS A 110 15.19 2.73 19.68
C LYS A 110 16.14 1.53 19.82
N ASN A 111 15.67 0.41 20.37
CA ASN A 111 16.50 -0.75 20.62
C ASN A 111 16.82 -1.49 19.32
N LYS A 112 18.09 -1.55 18.93
CA LYS A 112 18.56 -2.20 17.69
C LYS A 112 18.24 -3.71 17.66
N HIS A 113 18.29 -4.39 18.83
CA HIS A 113 17.97 -5.82 18.93
C HIS A 113 16.48 -6.06 18.66
N ASP A 114 15.60 -5.31 19.33
CA ASP A 114 14.13 -5.44 19.15
C ASP A 114 13.71 -5.14 17.73
N ILE A 115 14.30 -4.10 17.11
CA ILE A 115 14.09 -3.76 15.70
C ILE A 115 14.45 -4.94 14.80
N ARG A 116 15.62 -5.56 15.01
CA ARG A 116 16.06 -6.70 14.19
C ARG A 116 15.12 -7.89 14.37
N MET A 117 14.81 -8.27 15.60
CA MET A 117 13.89 -9.37 15.89
C MET A 117 12.52 -9.14 15.25
N ARG A 118 12.00 -7.90 15.32
CA ARG A 118 10.69 -7.57 14.72
C ARG A 118 10.72 -7.65 13.19
N ILE A 119 11.81 -7.23 12.56
CA ILE A 119 11.99 -7.35 11.10
C ILE A 119 12.04 -8.82 10.69
N GLU A 120 12.82 -9.64 11.38
CA GLU A 120 12.91 -11.09 11.13
C GLU A 120 11.52 -11.74 11.24
N GLU A 121 10.78 -11.45 12.32
CA GLU A 121 9.43 -11.95 12.55
C GLU A 121 8.45 -11.59 11.42
N VAL A 122 8.39 -10.32 11.01
CA VAL A 122 7.44 -9.91 9.96
C VAL A 122 7.83 -10.44 8.59
N LEU A 123 9.13 -10.56 8.29
CA LEU A 123 9.60 -11.17 7.06
C LEU A 123 9.24 -12.66 7.00
N ASP A 124 9.31 -13.38 8.13
CA ASP A 124 8.86 -14.76 8.22
C ASP A 124 7.35 -14.87 7.99
N MET A 125 6.57 -14.00 8.63
CA MET A 125 5.11 -13.97 8.47
C MET A 125 4.65 -13.79 7.02
N VAL A 126 5.42 -13.10 6.19
CA VAL A 126 5.11 -12.87 4.77
C VAL A 126 5.92 -13.77 3.83
N GLU A 127 6.63 -14.79 4.35
CA GLU A 127 7.43 -15.75 3.58
C GLU A 127 8.58 -15.09 2.79
N MET A 128 9.23 -14.09 3.39
CA MET A 128 10.30 -13.31 2.77
C MET A 128 11.61 -13.30 3.61
N SER A 129 11.78 -14.24 4.53
CA SER A 129 12.89 -14.31 5.50
C SER A 129 14.28 -14.24 4.87
N THR A 130 14.45 -14.76 3.62
CA THR A 130 15.73 -14.78 2.91
C THR A 130 15.96 -13.58 2.00
N LYS A 131 15.06 -12.60 1.97
CA LYS A 131 15.08 -11.49 1.00
C LYS A 131 15.43 -10.13 1.61
N GLY A 132 15.77 -10.05 2.90
CA GLY A 132 16.04 -8.81 3.63
C GLY A 132 17.14 -7.93 3.02
N TYR A 133 18.15 -8.54 2.40
CA TYR A 133 19.29 -7.86 1.79
C TYR A 133 19.03 -7.31 0.37
N LYS A 134 17.93 -7.74 -0.28
CA LYS A 134 17.59 -7.30 -1.64
C LYS A 134 17.03 -5.89 -1.69
N TYR A 135 17.21 -5.24 -2.84
CA TYR A 135 16.53 -3.99 -3.15
C TYR A 135 15.15 -4.26 -3.77
N PRO A 136 14.17 -3.34 -3.66
CA PRO A 136 12.84 -3.52 -4.24
C PRO A 136 12.83 -3.85 -5.73
N ASN A 137 13.71 -3.25 -6.52
CA ASN A 137 13.85 -3.51 -7.96
C ASN A 137 14.39 -4.91 -8.32
N GLU A 138 14.91 -5.66 -7.35
CA GLU A 138 15.36 -7.04 -7.52
C GLU A 138 14.25 -8.06 -7.17
N LEU A 139 13.05 -7.57 -6.82
CA LEU A 139 11.90 -8.37 -6.38
C LEU A 139 10.82 -8.38 -7.46
N SER A 140 10.14 -9.53 -7.61
CA SER A 140 8.90 -9.61 -8.38
C SER A 140 7.79 -8.76 -7.77
N GLY A 141 6.74 -8.42 -8.54
CA GLY A 141 5.61 -7.64 -8.04
C GLY A 141 4.94 -8.27 -6.81
N GLY A 142 4.77 -9.60 -6.81
CA GLY A 142 4.23 -10.33 -5.66
C GLY A 142 5.14 -10.28 -4.43
N GLU A 143 6.47 -10.36 -4.61
CA GLU A 143 7.44 -10.20 -3.53
C GLU A 143 7.42 -8.76 -2.98
N GLN A 144 7.36 -7.74 -3.84
CA GLN A 144 7.23 -6.35 -3.42
C GLN A 144 5.96 -6.12 -2.60
N GLN A 145 4.84 -6.74 -3.03
CA GLN A 145 3.59 -6.67 -2.28
C GLN A 145 3.69 -7.33 -0.90
N ARG A 146 4.33 -8.50 -0.80
CA ARG A 146 4.60 -9.14 0.50
C ARG A 146 5.43 -8.23 1.41
N ILE A 147 6.44 -7.54 0.90
CA ILE A 147 7.23 -6.57 1.67
C ILE A 147 6.39 -5.34 2.06
N SER A 148 5.49 -4.87 1.18
CA SER A 148 4.55 -3.80 1.53
C SER A 148 3.62 -4.22 2.69
N ILE A 149 3.16 -5.47 2.70
CA ILE A 149 2.38 -6.05 3.80
C ILE A 149 3.25 -6.16 5.07
N ALA A 150 4.49 -6.67 4.97
CA ALA A 150 5.42 -6.73 6.10
C ALA A 150 5.59 -5.34 6.75
N ARG A 151 5.79 -4.31 5.94
CA ARG A 151 5.87 -2.92 6.39
C ARG A 151 4.60 -2.48 7.12
N ALA A 152 3.44 -2.83 6.61
CA ALA A 152 2.16 -2.45 7.19
C ALA A 152 1.94 -3.08 8.58
N ILE A 153 2.41 -4.31 8.81
CA ILE A 153 2.21 -5.03 10.09
C ILE A 153 3.31 -4.81 11.14
N LEU A 154 4.33 -4.01 10.85
CA LEU A 154 5.49 -3.79 11.75
C LEU A 154 5.10 -3.37 13.16
N ASN A 155 4.14 -2.46 13.29
CA ASN A 155 3.70 -1.91 14.58
C ASN A 155 2.49 -2.63 15.19
N ASN A 156 2.18 -3.86 14.75
CA ASN A 156 0.99 -4.61 15.19
C ASN A 156 -0.29 -3.74 15.11
N PRO A 157 -0.68 -3.28 13.91
CA PRO A 157 -1.77 -2.34 13.77
C PRO A 157 -3.12 -2.96 14.15
N ASP A 158 -4.00 -2.16 14.75
CA ASP A 158 -5.38 -2.54 15.01
C ASP A 158 -6.20 -2.68 13.71
N ILE A 159 -5.84 -1.86 12.69
CA ILE A 159 -6.53 -1.81 11.39
C ILE A 159 -5.48 -1.82 10.27
N ILE A 160 -5.74 -2.63 9.25
CA ILE A 160 -5.00 -2.62 7.97
C ILE A 160 -5.93 -2.06 6.90
N LEU A 161 -5.46 -1.00 6.22
CA LEU A 161 -6.13 -0.36 5.10
C LEU A 161 -5.38 -0.76 3.82
N ALA A 162 -5.99 -1.55 2.95
CA ALA A 162 -5.38 -2.06 1.72
C ALA A 162 -6.09 -1.47 0.49
N ASP A 163 -5.37 -0.67 -0.29
CA ASP A 163 -5.87 -0.08 -1.53
C ASP A 163 -5.40 -0.92 -2.72
N GLU A 164 -6.34 -1.66 -3.34
CA GLU A 164 -6.10 -2.51 -4.52
C GLU A 164 -4.86 -3.43 -4.38
N PRO A 165 -4.69 -4.19 -3.27
CA PRO A 165 -3.43 -4.89 -2.98
C PRO A 165 -3.11 -6.02 -3.95
N THR A 166 -4.02 -6.38 -4.85
CA THR A 166 -3.88 -7.43 -5.85
C THR A 166 -3.95 -6.92 -7.29
N GLY A 167 -4.15 -5.60 -7.48
CA GLY A 167 -4.44 -5.01 -8.78
C GLY A 167 -3.34 -5.16 -9.84
N ASN A 168 -2.07 -5.23 -9.41
CA ASN A 168 -0.89 -5.33 -10.29
C ASN A 168 -0.29 -6.76 -10.32
N LEU A 169 -1.06 -7.77 -9.90
CA LEU A 169 -0.58 -9.14 -9.75
C LEU A 169 -1.39 -10.09 -10.62
N ASP A 170 -0.77 -11.21 -11.01
CA ASP A 170 -1.50 -12.33 -11.60
C ASP A 170 -2.49 -12.94 -10.59
N VAL A 171 -3.46 -13.70 -11.12
CA VAL A 171 -4.56 -14.24 -10.30
C VAL A 171 -4.07 -15.13 -9.16
N GLU A 172 -3.07 -15.99 -9.42
CA GLU A 172 -2.56 -16.93 -8.42
C GLU A 172 -1.84 -16.18 -7.29
N THR A 173 -0.96 -15.23 -7.65
CA THR A 173 -0.26 -14.38 -6.68
C THR A 173 -1.25 -13.51 -5.89
N GLY A 174 -2.27 -12.94 -6.58
CA GLY A 174 -3.32 -12.16 -5.94
C GLY A 174 -4.10 -12.95 -4.89
N ASN A 175 -4.42 -14.20 -5.18
CA ASN A 175 -5.07 -15.09 -4.22
C ASN A 175 -4.20 -15.35 -2.98
N LYS A 176 -2.90 -15.60 -3.17
CA LYS A 176 -1.95 -15.77 -2.05
C LYS A 176 -1.84 -14.52 -1.17
N ILE A 177 -1.89 -13.33 -1.77
CA ILE A 177 -1.92 -12.07 -1.02
C ILE A 177 -3.21 -11.92 -0.22
N CYS A 178 -4.37 -12.26 -0.82
CA CYS A 178 -5.64 -12.21 -0.13
C CYS A 178 -5.69 -13.20 1.06
N GLU A 179 -5.21 -14.43 0.86
CA GLU A 179 -5.07 -15.43 1.91
C GLU A 179 -4.17 -14.94 3.06
N LEU A 180 -3.05 -14.30 2.74
CA LEU A 180 -2.15 -13.72 3.75
C LEU A 180 -2.86 -12.64 4.57
N LEU A 181 -3.63 -11.75 3.94
CA LEU A 181 -4.40 -10.71 4.63
C LEU A 181 -5.49 -11.32 5.54
N HIS A 182 -6.13 -12.40 5.10
CA HIS A 182 -7.09 -13.14 5.93
C HIS A 182 -6.42 -13.77 7.16
N LYS A 183 -5.27 -14.42 7.00
CA LYS A 183 -4.47 -14.95 8.12
C LYS A 183 -4.07 -13.87 9.13
N ILE A 184 -3.77 -12.66 8.66
CA ILE A 184 -3.46 -11.51 9.52
C ILE A 184 -4.72 -11.04 10.26
N CYS A 185 -5.87 -11.02 9.58
CA CYS A 185 -7.16 -10.70 10.20
C CYS A 185 -7.52 -11.70 11.31
N GLU A 186 -7.36 -13.01 11.08
CA GLU A 186 -7.59 -14.08 12.06
C GLU A 186 -6.68 -13.94 13.30
N LYS A 187 -5.49 -13.34 13.15
CA LYS A 187 -4.60 -13.01 14.27
C LYS A 187 -5.03 -11.79 15.08
N GLY A 188 -6.14 -11.14 14.71
CA GLY A 188 -6.80 -10.09 15.49
C GLY A 188 -6.71 -8.66 14.95
N SER A 189 -6.06 -8.43 13.79
CA SER A 189 -6.15 -7.17 13.07
C SER A 189 -7.48 -7.08 12.32
N THR A 190 -8.01 -5.87 12.16
CA THR A 190 -9.16 -5.61 11.26
C THR A 190 -8.63 -5.25 9.89
N VAL A 191 -9.20 -5.78 8.82
CA VAL A 191 -8.76 -5.50 7.45
C VAL A 191 -9.87 -4.81 6.65
N VAL A 192 -9.55 -3.66 6.07
CA VAL A 192 -10.41 -2.96 5.10
C VAL A 192 -9.70 -2.99 3.75
N MET A 193 -10.22 -3.77 2.82
CA MET A 193 -9.64 -3.97 1.51
C MET A 193 -10.51 -3.33 0.43
N VAL A 194 -9.94 -2.37 -0.29
CA VAL A 194 -10.53 -1.84 -1.52
C VAL A 194 -10.13 -2.74 -2.68
N THR A 195 -11.09 -3.17 -3.50
CA THR A 195 -10.81 -3.95 -4.70
C THR A 195 -11.92 -3.79 -5.75
N HIS A 196 -11.57 -3.97 -7.01
CA HIS A 196 -12.52 -4.16 -8.11
C HIS A 196 -12.67 -5.65 -8.50
N ASN A 197 -11.84 -6.54 -7.95
CA ASN A 197 -11.88 -7.98 -8.23
C ASN A 197 -12.93 -8.69 -7.36
N ILE A 198 -14.12 -8.87 -7.93
CA ILE A 198 -15.27 -9.50 -7.24
C ILE A 198 -15.04 -11.00 -6.98
N ARG A 199 -14.19 -11.67 -7.77
CA ARG A 199 -13.91 -13.11 -7.59
C ARG A 199 -13.26 -13.43 -6.24
N LEU A 200 -12.49 -12.51 -5.69
CA LEU A 200 -11.88 -12.69 -4.36
C LEU A 200 -12.91 -12.86 -3.25
N LEU A 201 -14.07 -12.24 -3.41
CA LEU A 201 -15.13 -12.29 -2.41
C LEU A 201 -15.80 -13.67 -2.33
N ASP A 202 -15.73 -14.48 -3.41
CA ASP A 202 -16.27 -15.84 -3.43
C ASP A 202 -15.32 -16.83 -2.76
N LEU A 203 -14.01 -16.55 -2.82
CA LEU A 203 -12.98 -17.38 -2.23
C LEU A 203 -12.74 -17.03 -0.74
N TYR A 204 -12.88 -15.76 -0.39
CA TYR A 204 -12.51 -15.23 0.92
C TYR A 204 -13.70 -14.43 1.49
N PRO A 205 -14.42 -14.96 2.48
CA PRO A 205 -15.61 -14.33 3.03
C PRO A 205 -15.28 -13.06 3.82
N GLY A 206 -16.19 -12.08 3.78
CA GLY A 206 -16.09 -10.82 4.50
C GLY A 206 -17.34 -9.97 4.32
N ARG A 207 -17.48 -8.89 5.09
CA ARG A 207 -18.53 -7.89 4.87
C ARG A 207 -18.22 -7.09 3.61
N VAL A 208 -19.22 -6.78 2.84
CA VAL A 208 -19.06 -6.13 1.53
C VAL A 208 -19.83 -4.82 1.47
N PHE A 209 -19.14 -3.74 1.16
CA PHE A 209 -19.70 -2.43 0.84
C PHE A 209 -19.46 -2.10 -0.62
N GLN A 210 -20.45 -1.47 -1.26
CA GLN A 210 -20.35 -1.05 -2.65
C GLN A 210 -20.37 0.46 -2.78
N CYS A 211 -19.46 0.99 -3.62
CA CYS A 211 -19.48 2.36 -4.12
C CYS A 211 -20.09 2.36 -5.53
N LEU A 212 -21.27 2.93 -5.69
CA LEU A 212 -21.97 3.03 -6.97
C LEU A 212 -22.67 4.39 -7.09
N ASP A 213 -22.42 5.12 -8.19
CA ASP A 213 -23.07 6.40 -8.52
C ASP A 213 -23.07 7.42 -7.35
N HIS A 214 -21.94 7.56 -6.68
CA HIS A 214 -21.70 8.39 -5.48
C HIS A 214 -22.37 7.86 -4.20
N ASP A 215 -23.13 6.76 -4.25
CA ASP A 215 -23.72 6.14 -3.09
C ASP A 215 -22.79 5.07 -2.50
N PHE A 216 -22.96 4.84 -1.19
CA PHE A 216 -22.21 3.84 -0.42
C PHE A 216 -23.20 2.99 0.39
N SER A 217 -23.21 1.69 0.15
CA SER A 217 -24.14 0.77 0.81
C SER A 217 -23.53 -0.57 1.12
N GLU A 218 -23.97 -1.21 2.22
CA GLU A 218 -23.60 -2.58 2.54
C GLU A 218 -24.41 -3.56 1.68
N ILE A 219 -23.74 -4.56 1.10
CA ILE A 219 -24.38 -5.61 0.32
C ILE A 219 -24.49 -6.86 1.18
N THR A 220 -25.71 -7.25 1.52
CA THR A 220 -25.97 -8.54 2.14
C THR A 220 -25.83 -9.64 1.08
N ARG A 221 -24.78 -10.46 1.14
CA ARG A 221 -24.67 -11.65 0.30
C ARG A 221 -25.61 -12.74 0.79
N THR A 222 -26.77 -12.86 0.20
CA THR A 222 -27.44 -14.17 0.10
C THR A 222 -26.72 -14.96 -0.98
N THR A 223 -26.31 -16.17 -0.68
CA THR A 223 -25.48 -17.09 -1.52
C THR A 223 -26.09 -17.44 -2.90
N SER A 224 -27.06 -16.70 -3.41
CA SER A 224 -27.78 -17.01 -4.66
C SER A 224 -28.07 -15.83 -5.59
N SER A 225 -27.48 -14.63 -5.41
CA SER A 225 -27.73 -13.58 -6.40
C SER A 225 -26.64 -12.51 -6.43
N VAL A 226 -25.46 -12.87 -6.90
CA VAL A 226 -24.60 -11.89 -7.57
C VAL A 226 -25.18 -11.71 -8.97
N LYS A 227 -26.04 -10.70 -9.15
CA LYS A 227 -26.20 -10.15 -10.50
C LYS A 227 -24.84 -9.55 -10.84
N THR A 228 -24.03 -10.30 -11.56
CA THR A 228 -22.90 -9.78 -12.31
C THR A 228 -23.41 -8.55 -13.06
N PRO A 229 -22.81 -7.37 -12.91
CA PRO A 229 -22.98 -6.35 -13.92
C PRO A 229 -22.43 -7.01 -15.20
N VAL A 230 -23.32 -7.31 -16.14
CA VAL A 230 -22.97 -7.72 -17.50
C VAL A 230 -22.17 -6.54 -18.03
N ILE A 231 -20.85 -6.67 -18.03
CA ILE A 231 -20.02 -5.84 -18.88
C ILE A 231 -20.35 -6.35 -20.26
N ASN A 232 -21.22 -5.63 -20.99
CA ASN A 232 -21.34 -5.82 -22.41
C ASN A 232 -19.96 -5.49 -22.97
N GLU A 233 -19.22 -6.51 -23.31
CA GLU A 233 -18.15 -6.45 -24.30
C GLU A 233 -18.86 -6.38 -25.67
N GLU A 234 -19.52 -5.26 -25.93
CA GLU A 234 -19.92 -4.81 -27.25
C GLU A 234 -19.11 -3.54 -27.46
N ASP A 235 -18.08 -3.69 -28.27
CA ASP A 235 -17.58 -2.73 -29.25
C ASP A 235 -16.10 -3.00 -29.50
N GLU A 236 -15.84 -3.89 -30.47
CA GLU A 236 -14.74 -3.84 -31.43
C GLU A 236 -14.62 -5.17 -32.21
N ASP A 237 -15.70 -5.57 -32.86
CA ASP A 237 -15.59 -6.39 -34.06
C ASP A 237 -16.01 -5.55 -35.26
N THR A 238 -15.04 -4.92 -35.88
CA THR A 238 -15.17 -4.38 -37.22
C THR A 238 -15.35 -5.56 -38.18
N GLU A 239 -16.57 -5.71 -38.65
CA GLU A 239 -16.91 -6.60 -39.75
C GLU A 239 -16.04 -6.27 -40.96
N ILE A 240 -15.18 -7.21 -41.32
CA ILE A 240 -14.57 -7.28 -42.67
C ILE A 240 -15.63 -7.93 -43.56
N GLU A 241 -16.33 -7.13 -44.36
CA GLU A 241 -17.18 -7.61 -45.42
C GLU A 241 -16.34 -8.38 -46.43
N ASP A 242 -16.58 -9.70 -46.48
CA ASP A 242 -16.15 -10.55 -47.57
C ASP A 242 -17.00 -10.24 -48.81
N ASN A 243 -16.44 -9.49 -49.76
CA ASN A 243 -16.98 -9.36 -51.09
C ASN A 243 -16.62 -10.62 -51.91
N GLU A 244 -17.63 -11.42 -52.19
CA GLU A 244 -17.57 -12.52 -53.16
C GLU A 244 -17.21 -11.99 -54.54
N GLU A 245 -16.14 -12.55 -55.14
CA GLU A 245 -15.81 -12.44 -56.57
C GLU A 245 -16.57 -13.47 -57.42
N PRO A 246 -17.02 -13.10 -58.64
CA PRO A 246 -17.58 -14.07 -59.55
C PRO A 246 -16.50 -14.77 -60.41
N LYS A 247 -16.71 -16.05 -60.62
CA LYS A 247 -15.95 -16.95 -61.45
C LYS A 247 -15.87 -16.49 -62.92
N GLY A 248 -14.64 -16.52 -63.47
CA GLY A 248 -14.41 -16.43 -64.90
C GLY A 248 -13.16 -17.25 -65.30
N ASP A 249 -13.40 -18.31 -66.08
CA ASP A 249 -12.41 -19.16 -66.71
C ASP A 249 -11.49 -18.42 -67.66
N SER A 250 -10.18 -18.74 -67.66
CA SER A 250 -9.41 -19.08 -68.88
C SER A 250 -7.95 -19.45 -68.52
N LYS A 251 -7.53 -20.50 -69.19
CA LYS A 251 -6.22 -21.14 -69.25
C LYS A 251 -5.18 -20.23 -69.97
N GLU A 252 -3.92 -20.38 -69.59
CA GLU A 252 -2.70 -20.60 -70.40
C GLU A 252 -1.44 -20.29 -69.60
N ASP A 253 -0.69 -21.28 -69.35
CA ASP A 253 0.60 -21.80 -69.78
C ASP A 253 1.86 -20.91 -69.61
N ILE A 254 2.87 -21.58 -68.96
CA ILE A 254 4.35 -21.58 -69.22
C ILE A 254 5.10 -20.34 -68.75
N THR A 255 6.05 -20.46 -67.83
CA THR A 255 7.46 -20.94 -67.88
C THR A 255 8.22 -20.62 -66.59
N ASN A 256 9.11 -21.54 -66.26
CA ASN A 256 10.21 -21.43 -65.28
C ASN A 256 11.00 -20.16 -65.39
N ASP A 257 11.36 -19.56 -64.29
CA ASP A 257 12.77 -19.21 -64.11
C ASP A 257 13.18 -19.17 -62.61
N SER A 258 14.22 -19.91 -62.34
CA SER A 258 14.90 -20.08 -61.06
C SER A 258 15.94 -18.98 -60.90
N THR A 259 15.85 -18.23 -59.79
CA THR A 259 17.04 -17.52 -59.32
C THR A 259 17.16 -17.65 -57.78
N VAL A 260 18.16 -18.46 -57.45
CA VAL A 260 18.82 -18.60 -56.16
C VAL A 260 19.51 -17.29 -55.86
N VAL A 261 19.34 -16.74 -54.69
CA VAL A 261 20.25 -15.72 -54.14
C VAL A 261 20.66 -16.16 -52.75
N GLU A 262 22.00 -16.34 -52.67
CA GLU A 262 22.81 -16.82 -51.57
C GLU A 262 22.77 -15.88 -50.35
N GLU A 263 22.88 -16.52 -49.19
CA GLU A 263 23.29 -15.88 -47.93
C GLU A 263 24.79 -15.56 -47.96
N PRO A 264 25.28 -14.50 -47.32
CA PRO A 264 26.72 -14.37 -47.05
C PRO A 264 27.07 -14.86 -45.64
N GLU A 265 27.84 -15.90 -45.56
CA GLU A 265 28.70 -16.28 -44.42
C GLU A 265 29.66 -15.14 -44.08
N ILE A 266 29.82 -14.86 -42.79
CA ILE A 266 30.95 -14.05 -42.30
C ILE A 266 31.83 -14.91 -41.42
N ALA A 267 33.06 -15.05 -41.92
CA ALA A 267 34.11 -15.87 -41.41
C ALA A 267 34.74 -15.34 -40.11
N ASP A 268 35.18 -16.30 -39.32
CA ASP A 268 36.17 -16.22 -38.23
C ASP A 268 37.48 -15.51 -38.65
N LYS A 269 37.95 -14.63 -37.78
CA LYS A 269 39.38 -14.30 -37.70
C LYS A 269 39.87 -14.41 -36.27
N LYS A 270 40.58 -15.53 -36.02
CA LYS A 270 41.57 -15.67 -34.97
C LYS A 270 42.76 -14.73 -35.30
N ASN A 271 43.26 -14.05 -34.27
CA ASN A 271 44.65 -13.59 -34.26
C ASN A 271 45.25 -13.87 -32.88
N ASP A 272 46.19 -14.80 -32.91
CA ASP A 272 47.21 -15.06 -31.92
C ASP A 272 48.25 -13.92 -31.93
N VAL A 273 48.65 -13.44 -30.74
CA VAL A 273 50.00 -12.85 -30.52
C VAL A 273 50.40 -13.12 -29.05
N LYS A 274 51.27 -14.05 -28.91
CA LYS A 274 52.54 -14.31 -28.18
C LYS A 274 52.79 -13.54 -26.89
N GLU A 275 53.17 -14.38 -25.93
CA GLU A 275 54.00 -14.19 -24.75
C GLU A 275 55.26 -13.38 -25.01
N ASP A 276 55.68 -12.56 -24.04
CA ASP A 276 57.09 -12.37 -23.69
C ASP A 276 57.21 -12.14 -22.18
N GLU A 277 57.95 -13.06 -21.57
CA GLU A 277 58.51 -13.02 -20.23
C GLU A 277 59.62 -11.97 -20.17
N GLU A 278 59.78 -11.30 -19.03
CA GLU A 278 61.12 -11.10 -18.45
C GLU A 278 61.08 -10.69 -16.95
N GLU A 279 61.77 -11.48 -16.20
CA GLU A 279 62.17 -11.31 -14.81
C GLU A 279 63.01 -10.06 -14.56
N THR A 280 62.90 -9.47 -13.37
CA THR A 280 64.09 -9.03 -12.63
C THR A 280 63.86 -9.05 -11.12
N LEU A 281 64.64 -9.91 -10.51
CA LEU A 281 64.96 -9.88 -9.07
C LEU A 281 65.69 -8.59 -8.70
N ASN A 282 65.42 -8.03 -7.50
CA ASN A 282 66.49 -7.81 -6.55
C ASN A 282 65.99 -7.49 -5.13
N LYS A 283 66.59 -8.23 -4.22
CA LYS A 283 66.69 -8.16 -2.78
C LYS A 283 66.99 -6.76 -2.23
N VAL A 284 66.55 -6.45 -0.98
CA VAL A 284 67.43 -6.40 0.21
C VAL A 284 66.66 -5.79 1.39
N SER A 285 66.58 -6.57 2.45
CA SER A 285 66.80 -6.38 3.90
C SER A 285 66.08 -5.28 4.70
N ASP A 286 65.36 -5.80 5.68
CA ASP A 286 65.49 -5.64 7.15
C ASP A 286 65.09 -4.32 7.85
N GLU A 287 64.36 -4.59 8.92
CA GLU A 287 64.22 -3.85 10.19
C GLU A 287 63.21 -2.68 10.26
N ASN A 288 62.02 -2.85 10.86
CA ASN A 288 61.80 -2.49 12.25
C ASN A 288 60.34 -2.72 12.67
N THR A 289 60.20 -3.13 13.91
CA THR A 289 59.07 -3.50 14.72
C THR A 289 58.16 -2.29 15.07
N PRO A 290 56.97 -2.52 15.66
CA PRO A 290 55.73 -1.80 15.33
C PRO A 290 55.47 -0.59 16.25
N GLU A 291 55.01 0.49 15.69
CA GLU A 291 54.34 1.53 16.44
C GLU A 291 52.78 1.30 16.45
N LYS A 292 52.27 1.24 17.66
CA LYS A 292 50.87 1.32 17.97
C LYS A 292 50.31 2.66 17.51
N ASN A 293 49.44 2.69 16.54
CA ASN A 293 48.55 3.80 16.34
C ASN A 293 47.19 3.48 16.97
N GLU A 294 46.93 4.08 18.08
CA GLU A 294 45.63 4.26 18.69
C GLU A 294 44.76 5.05 17.72
N ILE A 295 43.72 4.41 17.23
CA ILE A 295 42.64 5.11 16.52
C ILE A 295 41.78 5.75 17.59
N GLN A 296 41.89 7.06 17.71
CA GLN A 296 40.93 7.89 18.45
C GLN A 296 39.57 7.78 17.72
N GLU A 297 38.61 7.25 18.43
CA GLU A 297 37.20 7.38 18.11
C GLU A 297 36.80 8.83 18.43
N ASP A 298 36.62 9.64 17.40
CA ASP A 298 35.98 10.95 17.53
C ASP A 298 34.49 10.69 17.83
N GLU A 299 34.13 10.76 19.12
CA GLU A 299 32.77 10.96 19.59
C GLU A 299 32.34 12.39 19.20
N GLU A 300 31.75 12.57 18.03
CA GLU A 300 30.87 13.70 17.78
C GLU A 300 29.60 13.53 18.60
N SER A 301 29.58 14.12 19.76
CA SER A 301 28.39 14.35 20.58
C SER A 301 27.53 15.42 19.92
N ASP A 302 26.61 15.01 19.07
CA ASP A 302 25.46 15.84 18.71
C ASP A 302 24.55 15.97 19.92
N SER A 303 24.74 17.11 20.60
CA SER A 303 23.82 17.59 21.62
C SER A 303 22.53 18.04 20.96
N PHE A 304 21.59 17.11 20.77
CA PHE A 304 20.19 17.45 20.59
C PHE A 304 19.62 17.86 21.94
N SER A 305 19.33 19.14 22.06
CA SER A 305 18.66 19.75 23.19
C SER A 305 17.38 18.97 23.56
N GLU A 306 17.41 18.47 24.79
CA GLU A 306 16.21 18.03 25.52
C GLU A 306 15.38 19.27 25.87
N ASP A 307 14.48 19.65 25.00
CA ASP A 307 13.38 20.56 25.35
C ASP A 307 12.15 20.07 24.55
N LEU A 308 11.39 19.21 25.17
CA LEU A 308 9.95 18.98 24.95
C LEU A 308 9.47 17.87 25.91
N ILE A 309 9.55 18.14 27.20
CA ILE A 309 8.66 17.54 28.19
C ILE A 309 7.43 18.45 28.22
N ASP A 310 6.46 18.19 27.36
CA ASP A 310 5.10 18.69 27.57
C ASP A 310 4.45 17.78 28.61
N GLU A 311 4.24 18.35 29.77
CA GLU A 311 3.39 17.83 30.84
C GLU A 311 2.03 17.47 30.23
N ASP A 312 1.62 16.21 30.43
CA ASP A 312 0.27 15.76 30.19
C ASP A 312 -0.66 16.55 31.13
N GLU A 313 -1.29 17.60 30.61
CA GLU A 313 -2.52 18.11 31.22
C GLU A 313 -3.55 16.99 31.13
N GLU A 314 -3.81 16.34 32.24
CA GLU A 314 -4.99 15.55 32.50
C GLU A 314 -6.19 16.44 32.22
N ASP A 315 -6.88 16.20 31.09
CA ASP A 315 -8.24 16.70 30.87
C ASP A 315 -9.11 16.07 31.95
N SER A 316 -9.25 16.78 33.06
CA SER A 316 -10.28 16.53 34.05
C SER A 316 -11.63 16.60 33.34
N VAL A 317 -12.31 15.46 33.35
CA VAL A 317 -13.72 15.34 32.99
C VAL A 317 -14.49 16.17 34.02
N GLU A 318 -14.86 17.40 33.65
CA GLU A 318 -15.92 18.12 34.37
C GLU A 318 -17.22 17.35 34.16
N VAL A 319 -17.63 16.70 35.25
CA VAL A 319 -18.98 16.23 35.46
C VAL A 319 -19.82 17.50 35.61
N CYS A 320 -20.57 17.87 34.58
CA CYS A 320 -21.59 18.90 34.70
C CYS A 320 -22.75 18.30 35.44
N ASP A 321 -22.91 18.74 36.69
CA ASP A 321 -24.13 18.53 37.46
C ASP A 321 -25.35 19.12 36.73
N GLU A 322 -26.36 18.31 36.55
CA GLU A 322 -27.70 18.74 36.16
C GLU A 322 -28.29 19.55 37.29
N GLU A 323 -28.35 20.87 37.15
CA GLU A 323 -29.33 21.69 37.86
C GLU A 323 -29.62 22.98 37.08
N ASP A 324 -30.99 23.23 36.95
CA ASP A 324 -31.66 24.44 36.50
C ASP A 324 -31.97 24.66 35.01
N GLU A 325 -32.94 23.89 34.53
CA GLU A 325 -33.93 24.37 33.56
C GLU A 325 -34.89 25.33 34.28
N ASN A 326 -34.65 26.65 34.19
CA ASN A 326 -35.69 27.69 34.14
C ASN A 326 -35.06 29.09 34.12
N SER A 327 -34.62 29.55 32.99
CA SER A 327 -34.47 30.99 32.75
C SER A 327 -34.91 31.31 31.34
N SER A 328 -35.85 32.26 31.20
CA SER A 328 -36.45 32.66 29.93
C SER A 328 -35.39 33.26 28.97
N LEU A 329 -35.64 33.09 27.66
CA LEU A 329 -34.81 33.61 26.60
C LEU A 329 -34.57 35.13 26.67
N GLU A 330 -35.41 35.88 27.37
CA GLU A 330 -35.33 37.33 27.55
C GLU A 330 -34.18 37.74 28.45
N ASP A 331 -33.85 36.96 29.51
CA ASP A 331 -32.76 37.27 30.45
C ASP A 331 -31.38 37.08 29.83
N LYS A 332 -31.26 36.25 28.77
CA LYS A 332 -30.00 36.02 28.04
C LYS A 332 -29.66 37.12 27.04
N VAL A 333 -30.68 37.81 26.53
CA VAL A 333 -30.49 38.92 25.55
C VAL A 333 -30.05 40.20 26.26
N GLU A 334 -30.50 40.46 27.48
CA GLU A 334 -30.15 41.67 28.24
C GLU A 334 -28.69 41.68 28.74
N LYS A 335 -28.07 40.50 28.91
CA LYS A 335 -26.63 40.36 29.28
C LYS A 335 -25.67 40.54 28.13
N LEU A 336 -26.12 40.57 26.87
CA LEU A 336 -25.29 40.78 25.68
C LEU A 336 -25.27 42.23 25.19
N LEU A 337 -26.09 43.10 25.80
CA LEU A 337 -26.22 44.52 25.43
C LEU A 337 -25.65 45.51 26.49
N LYS A 338 -24.99 45.00 27.52
CA LYS A 338 -24.20 45.77 28.46
C LYS A 338 -22.74 45.33 28.43
#